data_292455ae67dcade6d6fa4f572bf92405
#
_entry.id   292455ae67dcade6d6fa4f572bf92405
#
_cell.length_a   1.000
_cell.length_b   1.000
_cell.length_c   1.000
_cell.angle_alpha   90.00
_cell.angle_beta   90.00
_cell.angle_gamma   90.00
#
_symmetry.space_group_name_H-M   'P 1'
#
loop_
_entity.id
_entity.type
_entity.pdbx_description
1 polymer ?
#
loop_
_entity_poly.entity_id
_entity_poly.type
_entity_poly.pdbx_seq_one_letter_code
_entity_poly.pdbx_strand_id
1 'polypeptide(L)'
;MNTVMIKHLFLALAIILPASAHTSDWKETINETLPLLGHRNWIVIADSAYPWQVSPGVTTIHTGATQEEVTGAVLQALAGIRHVKPKIFIDRELEYVPEDAAPGVLAYRENLSKLLSGAETTKLPHEEIIAKLDEAGKTFHVLLLKTNMTIPYTSVFLQLECGYWNANAEKRLRDRMATEKRK
;
A
#
# COMPACT_ATOMS: atom_id res chain seq x y z
N MET A 1 -10.15 -26.85 -77.06
CA MET A 1 -10.57 -27.27 -75.68
C MET A 1 -9.79 -26.48 -74.67
N ASN A 2 -10.40 -25.40 -74.15
CA ASN A 2 -9.72 -24.50 -73.15
C ASN A 2 -10.24 -24.85 -71.77
N THR A 3 -9.37 -25.39 -70.92
CA THR A 3 -9.66 -25.70 -69.52
C THR A 3 -9.38 -24.50 -68.70
N VAL A 4 -10.45 -23.89 -68.14
CA VAL A 4 -10.35 -22.77 -67.23
C VAL A 4 -10.09 -23.31 -65.83
N MET A 5 -8.88 -23.04 -65.28
CA MET A 5 -8.53 -23.32 -63.88
C MET A 5 -9.07 -22.20 -62.95
N ILE A 6 -10.08 -22.51 -62.17
CA ILE A 6 -10.60 -21.63 -61.11
C ILE A 6 -9.68 -21.75 -59.87
N LYS A 7 -8.92 -20.70 -59.58
CA LYS A 7 -8.14 -20.60 -58.34
C LYS A 7 -9.06 -20.15 -57.19
N HIS A 8 -9.34 -21.02 -56.26
CA HIS A 8 -10.05 -20.67 -55.02
C HIS A 8 -9.08 -19.90 -54.10
N LEU A 9 -9.36 -18.63 -53.90
CA LEU A 9 -8.67 -17.76 -52.93
C LEU A 9 -9.33 -17.97 -51.56
N PHE A 10 -8.65 -18.69 -50.64
CA PHE A 10 -9.07 -18.78 -49.25
C PHE A 10 -8.68 -17.53 -48.52
N LEU A 11 -9.64 -16.66 -48.19
CA LEU A 11 -9.47 -15.50 -47.35
C LEU A 11 -9.52 -15.98 -45.89
N ALA A 12 -8.35 -16.07 -45.23
CA ALA A 12 -8.27 -16.39 -43.80
C ALA A 12 -8.69 -15.14 -42.99
N LEU A 13 -9.88 -15.18 -42.40
CA LEU A 13 -10.35 -14.16 -41.44
C LEU A 13 -9.64 -14.35 -40.11
N ALA A 14 -8.63 -13.54 -39.83
CA ALA A 14 -7.99 -13.50 -38.54
C ALA A 14 -8.94 -12.85 -37.52
N ILE A 15 -9.50 -13.63 -36.61
CA ILE A 15 -10.27 -13.13 -35.46
C ILE A 15 -9.28 -12.55 -34.46
N ILE A 16 -9.15 -11.22 -34.42
CA ILE A 16 -8.43 -10.52 -33.37
C ILE A 16 -9.33 -10.49 -32.13
N LEU A 17 -9.10 -11.42 -31.22
CA LEU A 17 -9.72 -11.37 -29.89
C LEU A 17 -9.11 -10.14 -29.15
N PRO A 18 -9.94 -9.25 -28.58
CA PRO A 18 -9.42 -8.19 -27.75
C PRO A 18 -8.71 -8.84 -26.57
N ALA A 19 -7.43 -8.54 -26.37
CA ALA A 19 -6.73 -8.87 -25.14
C ALA A 19 -7.45 -8.12 -24.01
N SER A 20 -8.23 -8.82 -23.21
CA SER A 20 -8.75 -8.27 -21.96
C SER A 20 -7.55 -7.85 -21.14
N ALA A 21 -7.35 -6.55 -20.98
CA ALA A 21 -6.40 -6.04 -20.00
C ALA A 21 -6.86 -6.60 -18.65
N HIS A 22 -6.13 -7.58 -18.12
CA HIS A 22 -6.27 -8.02 -16.75
C HIS A 22 -5.85 -6.82 -15.89
N THR A 23 -6.81 -6.01 -15.45
CA THR A 23 -6.61 -5.18 -14.27
C THR A 23 -6.50 -6.17 -13.13
N SER A 24 -5.28 -6.48 -12.69
CA SER A 24 -5.09 -7.30 -11.50
C SER A 24 -5.92 -6.67 -10.38
N ASP A 25 -6.79 -7.45 -9.77
CA ASP A 25 -7.56 -6.97 -8.63
C ASP A 25 -6.55 -6.59 -7.54
N TRP A 26 -6.51 -5.32 -7.19
CA TRP A 26 -5.58 -4.83 -6.18
C TRP A 26 -5.74 -5.57 -4.84
N LYS A 27 -6.93 -6.11 -4.55
CA LYS A 27 -7.19 -6.96 -3.37
C LYS A 27 -6.47 -8.30 -3.48
N GLU A 28 -6.47 -8.91 -4.66
CA GLU A 28 -5.71 -10.12 -4.93
C GLU A 28 -4.20 -9.86 -4.77
N THR A 29 -3.71 -8.76 -5.36
CA THR A 29 -2.29 -8.36 -5.21
C THR A 29 -1.89 -8.15 -3.75
N ILE A 30 -2.75 -7.55 -2.91
CA ILE A 30 -2.49 -7.42 -1.48
C ILE A 30 -2.36 -8.81 -0.85
N ASN A 31 -3.30 -9.72 -1.09
CA ASN A 31 -3.30 -11.05 -0.50
C ASN A 31 -2.07 -11.88 -0.90
N GLU A 32 -1.60 -11.74 -2.13
CA GLU A 32 -0.39 -12.40 -2.63
C GLU A 32 0.90 -11.77 -2.07
N THR A 33 0.90 -10.45 -1.87
CA THR A 33 2.09 -9.72 -1.43
C THR A 33 2.28 -9.78 0.09
N LEU A 34 1.22 -9.73 0.88
CA LEU A 34 1.29 -9.69 2.34
C LEU A 34 2.13 -10.81 2.98
N PRO A 35 2.08 -12.09 2.51
CA PRO A 35 2.94 -13.14 3.05
C PRO A 35 4.44 -12.90 2.85
N LEU A 36 4.81 -12.08 1.86
CA LEU A 36 6.20 -11.75 1.53
C LEU A 36 6.72 -10.55 2.34
N LEU A 37 5.82 -9.72 2.90
CA LEU A 37 6.18 -8.54 3.67
C LEU A 37 6.54 -8.92 5.10
N GLY A 38 7.64 -8.35 5.60
CA GLY A 38 8.12 -8.52 6.97
C GLY A 38 8.28 -7.18 7.70
N HIS A 39 8.93 -7.20 8.87
CA HIS A 39 9.25 -5.96 9.58
C HIS A 39 10.17 -5.06 8.73
N ARG A 40 9.98 -3.74 8.83
CA ARG A 40 10.59 -2.66 8.03
C ARG A 40 10.01 -2.48 6.63
N ASN A 41 9.18 -3.41 6.12
CA ASN A 41 8.40 -3.12 4.92
C ASN A 41 7.29 -2.11 5.24
N TRP A 42 6.81 -1.46 4.19
CA TRP A 42 5.74 -0.47 4.29
C TRP A 42 4.59 -0.79 3.34
N ILE A 43 3.38 -0.45 3.76
CA ILE A 43 2.22 -0.34 2.90
C ILE A 43 1.74 1.10 2.99
N VAL A 44 1.57 1.75 1.85
CA VAL A 44 1.13 3.15 1.76
C VAL A 44 -0.17 3.20 1.00
N ILE A 45 -1.21 3.75 1.61
CA ILE A 45 -2.47 4.07 0.93
C ILE A 45 -2.42 5.56 0.64
N ALA A 46 -2.27 5.93 -0.63
CA ALA A 46 -1.95 7.29 -1.04
C ALA A 46 -3.06 7.92 -1.87
N ASP A 47 -3.15 9.25 -1.82
CA ASP A 47 -3.99 10.04 -2.69
C ASP A 47 -3.55 9.95 -4.17
N SER A 48 -4.38 10.47 -5.07
CA SER A 48 -4.15 10.37 -6.53
C SER A 48 -2.98 11.23 -7.03
N ALA A 49 -2.53 12.23 -6.27
CA ALA A 49 -1.40 13.08 -6.62
C ALA A 49 -0.05 12.52 -6.16
N TYR A 50 -0.04 11.47 -5.34
CA TYR A 50 1.21 10.86 -4.88
C TYR A 50 2.12 10.47 -6.06
N PRO A 51 3.41 10.83 -6.06
CA PRO A 51 4.28 10.62 -7.20
C PRO A 51 4.53 9.15 -7.52
N TRP A 52 4.71 8.81 -8.79
CA TRP A 52 5.24 7.51 -9.18
C TRP A 52 6.74 7.48 -8.90
N GLN A 53 7.12 6.75 -7.88
CA GLN A 53 8.50 6.62 -7.46
C GLN A 53 9.25 5.57 -8.32
N VAL A 54 10.52 5.84 -8.57
CA VAL A 54 11.39 4.97 -9.38
C VAL A 54 12.39 4.17 -8.53
N SER A 55 12.28 4.24 -7.20
CA SER A 55 13.11 3.46 -6.28
C SER A 55 12.84 1.96 -6.48
N PRO A 56 13.85 1.10 -6.60
CA PRO A 56 13.67 -0.33 -6.87
C PRO A 56 12.83 -1.08 -5.83
N GLY A 57 12.80 -0.57 -4.59
CA GLY A 57 12.01 -1.17 -3.50
C GLY A 57 10.54 -0.75 -3.51
N VAL A 58 10.10 0.15 -4.41
CA VAL A 58 8.72 0.65 -4.43
C VAL A 58 7.93 0.02 -5.56
N THR A 59 6.81 -0.60 -5.21
CA THR A 59 5.80 -1.06 -6.19
C THR A 59 4.55 -0.22 -6.03
N THR A 60 4.12 0.44 -7.11
CA THR A 60 2.92 1.27 -7.14
C THR A 60 1.79 0.57 -7.88
N ILE A 61 0.61 0.50 -7.25
CA ILE A 61 -0.62 -0.05 -7.80
C ILE A 61 -1.69 1.05 -7.79
N HIS A 62 -2.34 1.27 -8.93
CA HIS A 62 -3.53 2.11 -8.99
C HIS A 62 -4.76 1.25 -8.69
N THR A 63 -5.46 1.55 -7.60
CA THR A 63 -6.57 0.72 -7.11
C THR A 63 -7.91 1.04 -7.77
N GLY A 64 -8.10 2.26 -8.27
CA GLY A 64 -9.39 2.74 -8.78
C GLY A 64 -10.48 2.88 -7.69
N ALA A 65 -10.13 2.70 -6.42
CA ALA A 65 -11.03 2.68 -5.27
C ALA A 65 -10.87 3.94 -4.40
N THR A 66 -11.77 4.11 -3.42
CA THR A 66 -11.68 5.20 -2.45
C THR A 66 -10.61 4.95 -1.40
N GLN A 67 -10.12 6.03 -0.78
CA GLN A 67 -9.12 5.96 0.28
C GLN A 67 -9.59 5.10 1.46
N GLU A 68 -10.87 5.26 1.85
CA GLU A 68 -11.47 4.52 2.95
C GLU A 68 -11.62 3.03 2.62
N GLU A 69 -12.05 2.69 1.40
CA GLU A 69 -12.17 1.29 0.98
C GLU A 69 -10.82 0.58 1.02
N VAL A 70 -9.78 1.20 0.44
CA VAL A 70 -8.44 0.60 0.39
C VAL A 70 -7.85 0.49 1.80
N THR A 71 -7.98 1.54 2.63
CA THR A 71 -7.50 1.53 4.02
C THR A 71 -8.17 0.42 4.82
N GLY A 72 -9.51 0.31 4.73
CA GLY A 72 -10.26 -0.72 5.44
C GLY A 72 -9.86 -2.14 5.01
N ALA A 73 -9.73 -2.38 3.71
CA ALA A 73 -9.33 -3.69 3.17
C ALA A 73 -7.91 -4.09 3.61
N VAL A 74 -6.95 -3.15 3.58
CA VAL A 74 -5.57 -3.42 4.03
C VAL A 74 -5.52 -3.73 5.53
N LEU A 75 -6.23 -2.95 6.35
CA LEU A 75 -6.28 -3.19 7.80
C LEU A 75 -6.93 -4.54 8.12
N GLN A 76 -8.01 -4.90 7.42
CA GLN A 76 -8.67 -6.19 7.56
C GLN A 76 -7.74 -7.35 7.18
N ALA A 77 -7.03 -7.23 6.06
CA ALA A 77 -6.07 -8.24 5.62
C ALA A 77 -4.93 -8.42 6.63
N LEU A 78 -4.38 -7.32 7.17
CA LEU A 78 -3.34 -7.33 8.20
C LEU A 78 -3.82 -7.95 9.53
N ALA A 79 -5.09 -7.75 9.91
CA ALA A 79 -5.64 -8.35 11.13
C ALA A 79 -5.66 -9.89 11.09
N GLY A 80 -5.71 -10.50 9.91
CA GLY A 80 -5.61 -11.95 9.70
C GLY A 80 -4.18 -12.51 9.77
N ILE A 81 -3.16 -11.66 9.86
CA ILE A 81 -1.74 -12.03 9.75
C ILE A 81 -1.06 -11.98 11.12
N ARG A 82 -0.26 -13.01 11.44
CA ARG A 82 0.41 -13.13 12.75
C ARG A 82 1.87 -12.68 12.75
N HIS A 83 2.54 -12.69 11.59
CA HIS A 83 3.98 -12.44 11.52
C HIS A 83 4.34 -10.95 11.50
N VAL A 84 3.40 -10.07 11.10
CA VAL A 84 3.56 -8.62 11.14
C VAL A 84 2.38 -7.94 11.82
N LYS A 85 2.62 -6.72 12.29
CA LYS A 85 1.61 -5.77 12.76
C LYS A 85 1.94 -4.37 12.24
N PRO A 86 0.94 -3.55 11.90
CA PRO A 86 1.19 -2.20 11.43
C PRO A 86 1.46 -1.24 12.59
N LYS A 87 2.45 -0.38 12.40
CA LYS A 87 2.57 0.92 13.09
C LYS A 87 2.08 1.98 12.12
N ILE A 88 1.04 2.71 12.51
CA ILE A 88 0.31 3.59 11.61
C ILE A 88 0.83 5.03 11.77
N PHE A 89 1.10 5.68 10.63
CA PHE A 89 1.40 7.10 10.55
C PHE A 89 0.40 7.78 9.63
N ILE A 90 0.04 9.01 9.98
CA ILE A 90 -0.75 9.92 9.15
C ILE A 90 -0.13 11.31 9.18
N ASP A 91 -0.38 12.08 8.13
CA ASP A 91 0.12 13.43 8.03
C ASP A 91 -0.52 14.33 9.09
N ARG A 92 0.29 15.03 9.86
CA ARG A 92 -0.19 15.99 10.88
C ARG A 92 -0.93 17.15 10.22
N GLU A 93 -0.53 17.52 9.01
CA GLU A 93 -1.13 18.57 8.20
C GLU A 93 -2.61 18.34 7.93
N LEU A 94 -3.07 17.08 7.86
CA LEU A 94 -4.47 16.77 7.64
C LEU A 94 -5.40 17.47 8.65
N GLU A 95 -4.95 17.69 9.88
CA GLU A 95 -5.76 18.37 10.92
C GLU A 95 -6.03 19.83 10.59
N TYR A 96 -5.17 20.44 9.77
CA TYR A 96 -5.19 21.88 9.48
C TYR A 96 -5.74 22.20 8.09
N VAL A 97 -6.01 21.20 7.25
CA VAL A 97 -6.61 21.41 5.92
C VAL A 97 -8.03 21.95 6.11
N PRO A 98 -8.36 23.14 5.59
CA PRO A 98 -9.69 23.73 5.77
C PRO A 98 -10.69 23.19 4.75
N GLU A 99 -11.95 23.11 5.14
CA GLU A 99 -13.05 22.56 4.31
C GLU A 99 -13.31 23.36 3.03
N ASP A 100 -13.11 24.67 3.07
CA ASP A 100 -13.30 25.57 1.93
C ASP A 100 -12.20 25.42 0.88
N ALA A 101 -11.00 24.95 1.26
CA ALA A 101 -9.90 24.66 0.35
C ALA A 101 -9.92 23.20 -0.13
N ALA A 102 -10.49 22.29 0.64
CA ALA A 102 -10.58 20.86 0.32
C ALA A 102 -11.94 20.30 0.77
N PRO A 103 -12.99 20.52 -0.02
CA PRO A 103 -14.34 20.06 0.33
C PRO A 103 -14.40 18.55 0.62
N GLY A 104 -15.01 18.18 1.74
CA GLY A 104 -15.11 16.79 2.20
C GLY A 104 -14.03 16.37 3.20
N VAL A 105 -13.05 17.24 3.53
CA VAL A 105 -11.98 16.90 4.47
C VAL A 105 -12.47 16.62 5.88
N LEU A 106 -13.54 17.32 6.33
CA LEU A 106 -14.12 17.06 7.65
C LEU A 106 -14.74 15.67 7.73
N ALA A 107 -15.50 15.28 6.71
CA ALA A 107 -16.10 13.94 6.63
C ALA A 107 -15.00 12.86 6.53
N TYR A 108 -13.97 13.10 5.74
CA TYR A 108 -12.82 12.18 5.65
C TYR A 108 -12.12 11.99 7.00
N ARG A 109 -11.83 13.06 7.75
CA ARG A 109 -11.23 12.97 9.09
C ARG A 109 -12.05 12.10 10.04
N GLU A 110 -13.37 12.29 10.03
CA GLU A 110 -14.29 11.49 10.85
C GLU A 110 -14.26 10.01 10.45
N ASN A 111 -14.33 9.71 9.15
CA ASN A 111 -14.26 8.35 8.62
C ASN A 111 -12.92 7.69 8.93
N LEU A 112 -11.81 8.39 8.71
CA LEU A 112 -10.47 7.89 9.02
C LEU A 112 -10.33 7.60 10.52
N SER A 113 -10.82 8.49 11.38
CA SER A 113 -10.81 8.26 12.83
C SER A 113 -11.56 7.00 13.24
N LYS A 114 -12.71 6.71 12.59
CA LYS A 114 -13.47 5.47 12.80
C LYS A 114 -12.69 4.24 12.32
N LEU A 115 -12.09 4.31 11.12
CA LEU A 115 -11.31 3.22 10.54
C LEU A 115 -10.08 2.86 11.38
N LEU A 116 -9.43 3.86 11.97
CA LEU A 116 -8.23 3.70 12.80
C LEU A 116 -8.56 3.52 14.29
N SER A 117 -9.83 3.42 14.65
CA SER A 117 -10.25 3.27 16.05
C SER A 117 -9.63 2.02 16.70
N GLY A 118 -9.02 2.21 17.86
CA GLY A 118 -8.32 1.14 18.59
C GLY A 118 -6.90 0.84 18.10
N ALA A 119 -6.44 1.46 17.01
CA ALA A 119 -5.06 1.34 16.54
C ALA A 119 -4.21 2.52 17.03
N GLU A 120 -2.98 2.21 17.45
CA GLU A 120 -1.99 3.24 17.79
C GLU A 120 -1.58 3.98 16.51
N THR A 121 -1.91 5.27 16.43
CA THR A 121 -1.63 6.12 15.27
C THR A 121 -0.71 7.28 15.68
N THR A 122 0.38 7.46 14.94
CA THR A 122 1.34 8.54 15.12
C THR A 122 1.13 9.61 14.05
N LYS A 123 0.99 10.87 14.45
CA LYS A 123 0.91 12.02 13.54
C LYS A 123 2.29 12.65 13.41
N LEU A 124 2.82 12.73 12.20
CA LEU A 124 4.10 13.37 11.91
C LEU A 124 3.92 14.38 10.76
N PRO A 125 4.78 15.40 10.66
CA PRO A 125 4.87 16.22 9.46
C PRO A 125 5.08 15.35 8.23
N HIS A 126 4.42 15.71 7.12
CA HIS A 126 4.46 14.97 5.85
C HIS A 126 5.90 14.62 5.43
N GLU A 127 6.77 15.62 5.39
CA GLU A 127 8.16 15.45 4.97
C GLU A 127 8.94 14.45 5.84
N GLU A 128 8.62 14.34 7.13
CA GLU A 128 9.26 13.35 8.00
C GLU A 128 8.83 11.92 7.65
N ILE A 129 7.58 11.73 7.22
CA ILE A 129 7.10 10.41 6.79
C ILE A 129 7.71 10.07 5.43
N ILE A 130 7.73 11.01 4.50
CA ILE A 130 8.34 10.81 3.18
C ILE A 130 9.82 10.46 3.29
N ALA A 131 10.59 11.16 4.14
CA ALA A 131 11.99 10.83 4.38
C ALA A 131 12.19 9.38 4.88
N LYS A 132 11.28 8.86 5.72
CA LYS A 132 11.30 7.46 6.17
C LYS A 132 11.00 6.48 5.03
N LEU A 133 10.07 6.83 4.14
CA LEU A 133 9.74 6.00 2.97
C LEU A 133 10.88 5.96 1.96
N ASP A 134 11.50 7.11 1.68
CA ASP A 134 12.64 7.21 0.77
C ASP A 134 13.83 6.38 1.25
N GLU A 135 14.09 6.39 2.54
CA GLU A 135 15.12 5.54 3.13
C GLU A 135 14.74 4.05 3.10
N ALA A 136 13.49 3.72 3.43
CA ALA A 136 13.00 2.35 3.38
C ALA A 136 13.04 1.79 1.95
N GLY A 137 12.60 2.54 0.95
CA GLY A 137 12.54 2.12 -0.45
C GLY A 137 13.90 1.81 -1.09
N LYS A 138 15.01 2.20 -0.45
CA LYS A 138 16.36 1.83 -0.90
C LYS A 138 16.70 0.37 -0.60
N THR A 139 16.12 -0.22 0.45
CA THR A 139 16.54 -1.52 0.98
C THR A 139 15.37 -2.47 1.19
N PHE A 140 14.21 -1.95 1.51
CA PHE A 140 13.00 -2.70 1.85
C PHE A 140 11.88 -2.43 0.85
N HIS A 141 10.92 -3.36 0.82
CA HIS A 141 9.76 -3.20 -0.06
C HIS A 141 8.76 -2.21 0.52
N VAL A 142 8.28 -1.30 -0.34
CA VAL A 142 7.18 -0.37 -0.10
C VAL A 142 6.08 -0.67 -1.10
N LEU A 143 4.95 -1.19 -0.63
CA LEU A 143 3.75 -1.39 -1.45
C LEU A 143 2.91 -0.10 -1.40
N LEU A 144 2.81 0.61 -2.52
CA LEU A 144 2.09 1.87 -2.63
C LEU A 144 0.79 1.67 -3.40
N LEU A 145 -0.33 1.89 -2.73
CA LEU A 145 -1.68 1.75 -3.26
C LEU A 145 -2.27 3.14 -3.50
N LYS A 146 -2.27 3.59 -4.78
CA LYS A 146 -2.86 4.87 -5.16
C LYS A 146 -4.36 4.75 -5.28
N THR A 147 -5.08 5.65 -4.63
CA THR A 147 -6.53 5.73 -4.63
C THR A 147 -7.05 6.87 -5.52
N ASN A 148 -8.37 7.04 -5.59
CA ASN A 148 -9.01 8.15 -6.28
C ASN A 148 -9.13 9.43 -5.42
N MET A 149 -8.53 9.45 -4.23
CA MET A 149 -8.60 10.58 -3.30
C MET A 149 -7.91 11.82 -3.88
N THR A 150 -8.56 12.97 -3.79
CA THR A 150 -8.04 14.27 -4.24
C THR A 150 -7.93 15.31 -3.13
N ILE A 151 -8.17 14.92 -1.88
CA ILE A 151 -7.92 15.76 -0.70
C ILE A 151 -6.46 15.60 -0.28
N PRO A 152 -5.71 16.68 -0.04
CA PRO A 152 -4.30 16.60 0.33
C PRO A 152 -4.09 16.06 1.75
N TYR A 153 -2.92 15.47 1.99
CA TYR A 153 -2.50 14.94 3.29
C TYR A 153 -3.39 13.82 3.86
N THR A 154 -4.07 13.08 2.97
CA THR A 154 -4.98 11.98 3.33
C THR A 154 -4.31 10.62 3.33
N SER A 155 -3.03 10.54 2.98
CA SER A 155 -2.31 9.27 2.92
C SER A 155 -2.21 8.59 4.29
N VAL A 156 -2.31 7.26 4.28
CA VAL A 156 -2.13 6.40 5.46
C VAL A 156 -0.90 5.53 5.24
N PHE A 157 0.03 5.58 6.17
CA PHE A 157 1.32 4.93 6.06
C PHE A 157 1.45 3.85 7.13
N LEU A 158 1.65 2.61 6.71
CA LEU A 158 1.73 1.44 7.58
C LEU A 158 3.15 0.88 7.56
N GLN A 159 3.96 1.18 8.56
CA GLN A 159 5.23 0.52 8.78
C GLN A 159 4.99 -0.83 9.44
N LEU A 160 5.46 -1.91 8.84
CA LEU A 160 5.29 -3.24 9.41
C LEU A 160 6.35 -3.53 10.45
N GLU A 161 5.91 -3.99 11.61
CA GLU A 161 6.74 -4.47 12.71
C GLU A 161 6.54 -5.98 12.91
N CYS A 162 7.44 -6.63 13.65
CA CYS A 162 7.30 -8.04 14.00
C CYS A 162 6.04 -8.26 14.87
N GLY A 163 5.12 -9.11 14.40
CA GLY A 163 3.85 -9.37 15.07
C GLY A 163 3.95 -10.29 16.29
N TYR A 164 5.00 -11.11 16.37
CA TYR A 164 5.18 -12.12 17.43
C TYR A 164 6.33 -11.80 18.40
N TRP A 165 7.03 -10.68 18.24
CA TRP A 165 8.12 -10.25 19.11
C TRP A 165 7.97 -8.77 19.46
N ASN A 166 7.82 -8.47 20.75
CA ASN A 166 7.58 -7.11 21.21
C ASN A 166 8.80 -6.53 21.95
N ALA A 167 8.78 -5.20 22.19
CA ALA A 167 9.87 -4.48 22.84
C ALA A 167 10.23 -5.04 24.23
N ASN A 168 9.26 -5.57 24.99
CA ASN A 168 9.54 -6.15 26.31
C ASN A 168 10.28 -7.48 26.16
N ALA A 169 9.93 -8.30 25.17
CA ALA A 169 10.64 -9.55 24.89
C ALA A 169 12.09 -9.24 24.44
N GLU A 170 12.26 -8.26 23.56
CA GLU A 170 13.58 -7.80 23.11
C GLU A 170 14.43 -7.28 24.27
N LYS A 171 13.85 -6.44 25.13
CA LYS A 171 14.57 -5.94 26.32
C LYS A 171 15.05 -7.10 27.20
N ARG A 172 14.18 -8.06 27.54
CA ARG A 172 14.56 -9.23 28.36
C ARG A 172 15.68 -10.05 27.71
N LEU A 173 15.64 -10.20 26.38
CA LEU A 173 16.69 -10.89 25.64
C LEU A 173 18.03 -10.16 25.81
N ARG A 174 18.06 -8.85 25.60
CA ARG A 174 19.28 -8.02 25.70
C ARG A 174 19.85 -8.03 27.12
N ASP A 175 18.99 -7.93 28.13
CA ASP A 175 19.42 -7.98 29.53
C ASP A 175 20.09 -9.32 29.86
N ARG A 176 19.57 -10.46 29.37
CA ARG A 176 20.20 -11.79 29.54
C ARG A 176 21.56 -11.88 28.86
N MET A 177 21.66 -11.43 27.58
CA MET A 177 22.91 -11.43 26.84
C MET A 177 23.99 -10.57 27.53
N ALA A 178 23.62 -9.42 28.13
CA ALA A 178 24.55 -8.57 28.85
C ALA A 178 25.06 -9.22 30.16
N THR A 179 24.24 -10.03 30.81
CA THR A 179 24.60 -10.74 32.03
C THR A 179 25.60 -11.88 31.76
N GLU A 180 25.45 -12.62 30.64
CA GLU A 180 26.36 -13.71 30.24
C GLU A 180 27.75 -13.21 29.85
N LYS A 181 27.86 -12.03 29.22
CA LYS A 181 29.15 -11.41 28.87
C LYS A 181 30.00 -10.98 30.08
N ARG A 182 29.41 -10.93 31.28
CA ARG A 182 30.11 -10.54 32.53
C ARG A 182 30.60 -11.72 33.36
N LYS A 183 30.30 -12.95 32.93
CA LYS A 183 30.83 -14.21 33.47
C LYS A 183 32.01 -14.69 32.65
#